data_94d355f4f389263cc39fa61cb5b95563
#
_entry.id   94d355f4f389263cc39fa61cb5b95563
#
_cell.length_a   1.000
_cell.length_b   1.000
_cell.length_c   1.000
_cell.angle_alpha   90.00
_cell.angle_beta   90.00
_cell.angle_gamma   90.00
#
_symmetry.space_group_name_H-M   'P 1'
#
loop_
_entity.id
_entity.type
_entity.pdbx_description
1 polymer ?
#
loop_
_entity_poly.entity_id
_entity_poly.type
_entity_poly.pdbx_seq_one_letter_code
_entity_poly.pdbx_strand_id
1 'polypeptide(L)'
;MKTRAKYFGFELVVGDFAQADEGEYFGALFQYVGKDGDVQDLQDVIGRLKAKGTIVAVAADIMSLVLLKSPAELGADIALGNTQRFGVPMGFGGPHAAYFAFKDEFKRSAPGRIIGVSKDASGKPALRMALSTREQHIRREKATSNICTAQALLANLAGMYAVYHGPEGVKRIANRIHALASAFADALVSDGLKVVHETFFDTITVDFGSKEKADQVFAAALESGYNLRRVNDTQVAAAFHETSAYEDLVDLYRAFTGKDTATFADDVKGRLNAELLRQDDILQHPVFNRYHTEHEMLRYLKKLEDRDLAMNRSMISLGSCTMKLNATAEMLPITWAEFTDIHPYAPKDQAAGYRELLTDMENSLKAITGFDAIS
;
A
#
# COMPACT_ATOMS: atom_id res chain seq x y z
N MET A 1 -10.36 11.75 -6.05
CA MET A 1 -10.97 11.87 -7.37
C MET A 1 -11.93 13.07 -7.48
N LYS A 2 -12.94 13.24 -6.62
CA LYS A 2 -13.94 14.34 -6.69
C LYS A 2 -13.33 15.73 -6.91
N THR A 3 -12.32 16.11 -6.10
CA THR A 3 -11.65 17.42 -6.21
C THR A 3 -11.04 17.67 -7.58
N ARG A 4 -10.40 16.65 -8.18
CA ARG A 4 -9.79 16.80 -9.52
C ARG A 4 -10.81 16.74 -10.63
N ALA A 5 -11.79 15.83 -10.58
CA ALA A 5 -12.84 15.70 -11.57
C ALA A 5 -13.63 17.00 -11.76
N LYS A 6 -13.93 17.71 -10.67
CA LYS A 6 -14.66 18.99 -10.68
C LYS A 6 -14.04 20.03 -11.62
N TYR A 7 -12.71 20.16 -11.63
CA TYR A 7 -12.02 21.19 -12.43
C TYR A 7 -11.86 20.83 -13.90
N PHE A 8 -12.06 19.55 -14.24
CA PHE A 8 -12.08 19.09 -15.62
C PHE A 8 -13.51 18.96 -16.19
N GLY A 9 -14.53 19.24 -15.38
CA GLY A 9 -15.92 19.04 -15.77
C GLY A 9 -16.32 17.57 -15.91
N PHE A 10 -15.58 16.64 -15.28
CA PHE A 10 -15.91 15.22 -15.33
C PHE A 10 -16.97 14.88 -14.29
N GLU A 11 -17.97 14.14 -14.72
CA GLU A 11 -18.92 13.49 -13.81
C GLU A 11 -18.28 12.27 -13.18
N LEU A 12 -18.41 12.13 -11.86
CA LEU A 12 -17.91 10.99 -11.11
C LEU A 12 -19.09 10.19 -10.54
N VAL A 13 -19.31 9.03 -11.10
CA VAL A 13 -20.28 8.05 -10.59
C VAL A 13 -19.56 7.12 -9.61
N VAL A 14 -20.09 7.02 -8.39
CA VAL A 14 -19.62 6.07 -7.35
C VAL A 14 -20.77 5.12 -7.09
N GLY A 15 -20.56 3.85 -7.34
CA GLY A 15 -21.62 2.84 -7.27
C GLY A 15 -21.08 1.45 -6.94
N ASP A 16 -21.98 0.50 -6.99
CA ASP A 16 -21.68 -0.91 -6.79
C ASP A 16 -20.92 -1.48 -7.98
N PHE A 17 -20.03 -2.40 -7.70
CA PHE A 17 -19.31 -3.18 -8.69
C PHE A 17 -20.24 -3.92 -9.66
N ALA A 18 -21.33 -4.50 -9.17
CA ALA A 18 -22.29 -5.25 -9.99
C ALA A 18 -22.96 -4.38 -11.08
N GLN A 19 -23.05 -3.07 -10.86
CA GLN A 19 -23.68 -2.10 -11.75
C GLN A 19 -22.67 -1.26 -12.54
N ALA A 20 -21.39 -1.56 -12.44
CA ALA A 20 -20.33 -0.72 -12.99
C ALA A 20 -20.38 -0.58 -14.52
N ASP A 21 -21.02 -1.50 -15.24
CA ASP A 21 -21.15 -1.49 -16.69
C ASP A 21 -22.53 -1.03 -17.21
N GLU A 22 -23.45 -0.59 -16.34
CA GLU A 22 -24.78 -0.10 -16.77
C GLU A 22 -24.73 1.21 -17.54
N GLY A 23 -23.67 2.03 -17.33
CA GLY A 23 -23.48 3.30 -18.00
C GLY A 23 -22.44 3.28 -19.13
N GLU A 24 -22.26 4.45 -19.75
CA GLU A 24 -21.16 4.73 -20.68
C GLU A 24 -20.12 5.58 -19.97
N TYR A 25 -18.90 5.05 -19.80
CA TYR A 25 -17.83 5.70 -19.09
C TYR A 25 -16.56 5.75 -19.94
N PHE A 26 -15.84 6.87 -19.92
CA PHE A 26 -14.52 6.93 -20.54
C PHE A 26 -13.44 6.24 -19.71
N GLY A 27 -13.67 6.07 -18.40
CA GLY A 27 -12.75 5.40 -17.50
C GLY A 27 -13.45 4.83 -16.26
N ALA A 28 -12.93 3.73 -15.74
CA ALA A 28 -13.39 3.09 -14.51
C ALA A 28 -12.21 2.80 -13.59
N LEU A 29 -12.42 2.91 -12.28
CA LEU A 29 -11.42 2.55 -11.25
C LEU A 29 -12.05 1.59 -10.26
N PHE A 30 -11.48 0.40 -10.16
CA PHE A 30 -11.84 -0.62 -9.17
C PHE A 30 -10.81 -0.72 -8.06
N GLN A 31 -11.26 -1.12 -6.88
CA GLN A 31 -10.40 -1.52 -5.77
C GLN A 31 -10.27 -3.06 -5.75
N TYR A 32 -9.04 -3.57 -5.57
CA TYR A 32 -8.71 -4.99 -5.47
C TYR A 32 -7.57 -5.17 -4.46
N VAL A 33 -7.75 -5.64 -3.28
CA VAL A 33 -8.89 -6.16 -2.51
C VAL A 33 -9.84 -5.01 -2.09
N GLY A 34 -11.13 -5.32 -1.89
CA GLY A 34 -12.14 -4.34 -1.46
C GLY A 34 -11.91 -3.82 -0.05
N LYS A 35 -12.50 -2.65 0.27
CA LYS A 35 -12.33 -1.98 1.58
C LYS A 35 -12.84 -2.79 2.78
N ASP A 36 -13.77 -3.69 2.56
CA ASP A 36 -14.40 -4.52 3.60
C ASP A 36 -13.80 -5.95 3.61
N GLY A 37 -12.71 -6.15 2.86
CA GLY A 37 -11.94 -7.39 2.78
C GLY A 37 -12.30 -8.29 1.61
N ASP A 38 -13.38 -8.00 0.89
CA ASP A 38 -13.86 -8.81 -0.22
C ASP A 38 -12.85 -8.92 -1.36
N VAL A 39 -12.72 -10.13 -1.91
CA VAL A 39 -11.96 -10.40 -3.13
C VAL A 39 -12.93 -10.83 -4.21
N GLN A 40 -13.16 -9.93 -5.18
CA GLN A 40 -14.10 -10.14 -6.27
C GLN A 40 -13.37 -10.48 -7.57
N ASP A 41 -13.99 -11.30 -8.42
CA ASP A 41 -13.51 -11.49 -9.78
C ASP A 41 -13.90 -10.28 -10.65
N LEU A 42 -12.89 -9.52 -11.05
CA LEU A 42 -13.07 -8.34 -11.88
C LEU A 42 -13.05 -8.64 -13.38
N GLN A 43 -12.73 -9.87 -13.79
CA GLN A 43 -12.44 -10.20 -15.19
C GLN A 43 -13.62 -9.90 -16.11
N ASP A 44 -14.82 -10.34 -15.74
CA ASP A 44 -16.02 -10.17 -16.58
C ASP A 44 -16.44 -8.71 -16.71
N VAL A 45 -16.49 -7.96 -15.60
CA VAL A 45 -16.88 -6.54 -15.64
C VAL A 45 -15.86 -5.70 -16.40
N ILE A 46 -14.58 -5.99 -16.24
CA ILE A 46 -13.52 -5.34 -17.02
C ILE A 46 -13.72 -5.64 -18.51
N GLY A 47 -14.00 -6.89 -18.87
CA GLY A 47 -14.27 -7.28 -20.26
C GLY A 47 -15.45 -6.50 -20.87
N ARG A 48 -16.57 -6.39 -20.16
CA ARG A 48 -17.74 -5.63 -20.63
C ARG A 48 -17.48 -4.13 -20.77
N LEU A 49 -16.80 -3.51 -19.81
CA LEU A 49 -16.42 -2.10 -19.88
C LEU A 49 -15.47 -1.81 -21.05
N LYS A 50 -14.48 -2.67 -21.25
CA LYS A 50 -13.54 -2.53 -22.37
C LYS A 50 -14.20 -2.70 -23.73
N ALA A 51 -15.21 -3.57 -23.85
CA ALA A 51 -16.00 -3.70 -25.08
C ALA A 51 -16.73 -2.41 -25.44
N LYS A 52 -17.00 -1.53 -24.45
CA LYS A 52 -17.56 -0.18 -24.64
C LYS A 52 -16.48 0.91 -24.84
N GLY A 53 -15.19 0.56 -24.87
CA GLY A 53 -14.09 1.51 -25.03
C GLY A 53 -13.65 2.20 -23.73
N THR A 54 -14.11 1.74 -22.56
CA THR A 54 -13.74 2.29 -21.27
C THR A 54 -12.31 1.89 -20.92
N ILE A 55 -11.48 2.86 -20.48
CA ILE A 55 -10.16 2.59 -19.91
C ILE A 55 -10.33 2.12 -18.47
N VAL A 56 -9.81 0.96 -18.14
CA VAL A 56 -9.99 0.36 -16.81
C VAL A 56 -8.70 0.41 -16.01
N ALA A 57 -8.76 1.06 -14.84
CA ALA A 57 -7.71 1.08 -13.83
C ALA A 57 -8.13 0.26 -12.62
N VAL A 58 -7.16 -0.45 -12.03
CA VAL A 58 -7.35 -1.22 -10.78
C VAL A 58 -6.36 -0.75 -9.74
N ALA A 59 -6.88 -0.29 -8.60
CA ALA A 59 -6.10 -0.02 -7.40
C ALA A 59 -6.00 -1.30 -6.58
N ALA A 60 -4.78 -1.82 -6.40
CA ALA A 60 -4.57 -3.11 -5.76
C ALA A 60 -3.56 -3.04 -4.60
N ASP A 61 -3.78 -3.85 -3.59
CA ASP A 61 -2.80 -4.10 -2.53
C ASP A 61 -1.66 -4.95 -3.08
N ILE A 62 -0.43 -4.43 -2.99
CA ILE A 62 0.75 -5.11 -3.53
C ILE A 62 1.03 -6.46 -2.86
N MET A 63 0.70 -6.62 -1.58
CA MET A 63 0.91 -7.89 -0.86
C MET A 63 -0.11 -8.94 -1.28
N SER A 64 -1.37 -8.56 -1.52
CA SER A 64 -2.38 -9.48 -2.04
C SER A 64 -2.04 -9.99 -3.44
N LEU A 65 -1.40 -9.15 -4.28
CA LEU A 65 -0.98 -9.53 -5.63
C LEU A 65 0.14 -10.58 -5.66
N VAL A 66 0.75 -10.90 -4.52
CA VAL A 66 1.67 -12.05 -4.41
C VAL A 66 0.92 -13.37 -4.56
N LEU A 67 -0.35 -13.44 -4.11
CA LEU A 67 -1.19 -14.64 -4.14
C LEU A 67 -2.28 -14.58 -5.22
N LEU A 68 -2.70 -13.38 -5.63
CA LEU A 68 -3.82 -13.18 -6.56
C LEU A 68 -3.33 -12.81 -7.96
N LYS A 69 -4.13 -13.16 -8.97
CA LYS A 69 -3.90 -12.72 -10.35
C LYS A 69 -3.65 -11.21 -10.41
N SER A 70 -2.73 -10.81 -11.26
CA SER A 70 -2.46 -9.39 -11.48
C SER A 70 -3.65 -8.68 -12.15
N PRO A 71 -3.83 -7.36 -11.93
CA PRO A 71 -4.83 -6.59 -12.67
C PRO A 71 -4.72 -6.73 -14.19
N ALA A 72 -3.49 -6.92 -14.72
CA ALA A 72 -3.28 -7.13 -16.15
C ALA A 72 -3.86 -8.46 -16.64
N GLU A 73 -3.72 -9.54 -15.88
CA GLU A 73 -4.33 -10.85 -16.19
C GLU A 73 -5.85 -10.78 -16.14
N LEU A 74 -6.43 -9.93 -15.27
CA LEU A 74 -7.86 -9.65 -15.22
C LEU A 74 -8.33 -8.73 -16.37
N GLY A 75 -7.40 -8.23 -17.21
CA GLY A 75 -7.70 -7.42 -18.39
C GLY A 75 -7.59 -5.92 -18.20
N ALA A 76 -7.20 -5.40 -17.04
CA ALA A 76 -7.05 -3.98 -16.77
C ALA A 76 -6.00 -3.32 -17.68
N ASP A 77 -6.16 -2.02 -17.92
CA ASP A 77 -5.22 -1.21 -18.70
C ASP A 77 -4.16 -0.56 -17.81
N ILE A 78 -4.55 -0.26 -16.56
CA ILE A 78 -3.71 0.42 -15.58
C ILE A 78 -3.83 -0.31 -14.23
N ALA A 79 -2.71 -0.53 -13.56
CA ALA A 79 -2.64 -1.01 -12.19
C ALA A 79 -1.89 0.01 -11.34
N LEU A 80 -2.41 0.33 -10.16
CA LEU A 80 -1.80 1.28 -9.23
C LEU A 80 -2.04 0.86 -7.78
N GLY A 81 -1.20 1.36 -6.91
CA GLY A 81 -1.31 1.11 -5.48
C GLY A 81 -0.12 1.68 -4.74
N ASN A 82 -0.13 1.63 -3.42
CA ASN A 82 1.04 2.00 -2.66
C ASN A 82 1.90 0.76 -2.35
N THR A 83 3.16 1.00 -2.00
CA THR A 83 4.13 -0.04 -1.66
C THR A 83 4.45 -0.10 -0.17
N GLN A 84 3.63 0.51 0.68
CA GLN A 84 3.87 0.58 2.12
C GLN A 84 4.06 -0.80 2.75
N ARG A 85 3.32 -1.80 2.32
CA ARG A 85 3.43 -3.19 2.81
C ARG A 85 4.77 -3.88 2.45
N PHE A 86 5.59 -3.23 1.66
CA PHE A 86 6.95 -3.68 1.37
C PHE A 86 7.95 -2.93 2.25
N GLY A 87 7.79 -3.05 3.58
CA GLY A 87 8.73 -2.59 4.58
C GLY A 87 8.75 -1.08 4.87
N VAL A 88 7.74 -0.33 4.43
CA VAL A 88 7.62 1.10 4.75
C VAL A 88 6.72 1.28 5.96
N PRO A 89 7.19 1.91 7.05
CA PRO A 89 6.40 2.10 8.26
C PRO A 89 5.18 3.01 8.04
N MET A 90 4.18 2.88 8.91
CA MET A 90 2.95 3.69 8.85
C MET A 90 3.20 5.16 9.14
N GLY A 91 4.04 5.47 10.16
CA GLY A 91 4.53 6.82 10.46
C GLY A 91 3.46 7.89 10.54
N PHE A 92 2.30 7.60 11.11
CA PHE A 92 1.13 8.49 11.20
C PHE A 92 0.67 9.04 9.83
N GLY A 93 0.80 8.24 8.78
CA GLY A 93 0.50 8.65 7.41
C GLY A 93 1.65 9.39 6.70
N GLY A 94 2.86 9.27 7.24
CA GLY A 94 4.09 9.83 6.66
C GLY A 94 4.32 9.38 5.21
N PRO A 95 5.38 9.85 4.56
CA PRO A 95 5.57 9.60 3.14
C PRO A 95 5.68 8.10 2.85
N HIS A 96 5.12 7.68 1.73
CA HIS A 96 5.23 6.33 1.21
C HIS A 96 5.35 6.35 -0.31
N ALA A 97 5.89 5.28 -0.89
CA ALA A 97 5.98 5.11 -2.33
C ALA A 97 4.75 4.39 -2.86
N ALA A 98 4.59 4.48 -4.16
CA ALA A 98 3.52 3.82 -4.90
C ALA A 98 4.07 3.14 -6.16
N TYR A 99 3.30 2.23 -6.71
CA TYR A 99 3.54 1.71 -8.04
C TYR A 99 2.44 2.19 -9.00
N PHE A 100 2.82 2.34 -10.25
CA PHE A 100 1.92 2.71 -11.33
C PHE A 100 2.36 1.97 -12.60
N ALA A 101 1.60 0.98 -12.99
CA ALA A 101 1.84 0.18 -14.18
C ALA A 101 0.73 0.40 -15.21
N PHE A 102 1.07 0.42 -16.48
CA PHE A 102 0.11 0.67 -17.57
C PHE A 102 0.57 0.03 -18.87
N LYS A 103 -0.37 -0.19 -19.78
CA LYS A 103 -0.06 -0.68 -21.12
C LYS A 103 0.79 0.30 -21.91
N ASP A 104 1.63 -0.21 -22.82
CA ASP A 104 2.56 0.60 -23.59
C ASP A 104 1.92 1.76 -24.37
N GLU A 105 0.70 1.59 -24.81
CA GLU A 105 -0.06 2.63 -25.52
C GLU A 105 -0.23 3.92 -24.70
N PHE A 106 -0.27 3.85 -23.36
CA PHE A 106 -0.44 4.99 -22.46
C PHE A 106 0.86 5.72 -22.10
N LYS A 107 2.04 5.22 -22.52
CA LYS A 107 3.34 5.77 -22.12
C LYS A 107 3.51 7.27 -22.39
N ARG A 108 2.83 7.81 -23.41
CA ARG A 108 2.90 9.23 -23.75
C ARG A 108 1.96 10.11 -22.92
N SER A 109 0.91 9.52 -22.33
CA SER A 109 -0.11 10.21 -21.52
C SER A 109 0.07 9.99 -20.02
N ALA A 110 0.79 8.94 -19.62
CA ALA A 110 1.01 8.61 -18.21
C ALA A 110 1.75 9.72 -17.47
N PRO A 111 1.39 10.02 -16.22
CA PRO A 111 2.12 10.99 -15.39
C PRO A 111 3.51 10.50 -15.04
N GLY A 112 4.38 11.42 -14.60
CA GLY A 112 5.72 11.11 -14.14
C GLY A 112 6.74 10.94 -15.27
N ARG A 113 7.97 10.62 -14.89
CA ARG A 113 9.11 10.42 -15.80
C ARG A 113 9.34 8.95 -16.03
N ILE A 114 9.67 8.59 -17.27
CA ILE A 114 10.03 7.23 -17.65
C ILE A 114 11.54 7.20 -17.89
N ILE A 115 12.24 6.34 -17.17
CA ILE A 115 13.67 6.13 -17.30
C ILE A 115 13.90 4.83 -18.06
N GLY A 116 14.70 4.90 -19.12
CA GLY A 116 15.07 3.75 -19.92
C GLY A 116 16.54 3.39 -19.75
N VAL A 117 16.88 2.17 -20.11
CA VAL A 117 18.24 1.69 -20.14
C VAL A 117 18.85 2.02 -21.51
N SER A 118 20.03 2.66 -21.52
CA SER A 118 20.82 3.01 -22.68
C SER A 118 22.26 2.56 -22.47
N LYS A 119 23.18 3.08 -23.24
CA LYS A 119 24.63 2.87 -23.10
C LYS A 119 25.33 4.21 -22.95
N ASP A 120 26.36 4.25 -22.12
CA ASP A 120 27.28 5.37 -22.01
C ASP A 120 28.29 5.39 -23.17
N ALA A 121 29.18 6.39 -23.18
CA ALA A 121 30.24 6.53 -24.19
C ALA A 121 31.24 5.35 -24.22
N SER A 122 31.33 4.60 -23.13
CA SER A 122 32.16 3.40 -22.99
C SER A 122 31.41 2.11 -23.33
N GLY A 123 30.15 2.18 -23.77
CA GLY A 123 29.32 1.03 -24.10
C GLY A 123 28.70 0.32 -22.89
N LYS A 124 28.84 0.85 -21.66
CA LYS A 124 28.27 0.27 -20.45
C LYS A 124 26.81 0.67 -20.32
N PRO A 125 25.96 -0.15 -19.62
CA PRO A 125 24.60 0.22 -19.34
C PRO A 125 24.52 1.54 -18.57
N ALA A 126 23.67 2.45 -19.05
CA ALA A 126 23.42 3.75 -18.44
C ALA A 126 21.93 4.06 -18.45
N LEU A 127 21.43 4.69 -17.38
CA LEU A 127 20.05 5.13 -17.28
C LEU A 127 19.88 6.53 -17.88
N ARG A 128 18.78 6.73 -18.61
CA ARG A 128 18.45 8.02 -19.17
C ARG A 128 16.96 8.21 -19.25
N MET A 129 16.53 9.47 -19.32
CA MET A 129 15.13 9.82 -19.58
C MET A 129 14.71 9.33 -20.97
N ALA A 130 13.67 8.48 -21.01
CA ALA A 130 13.25 7.83 -22.26
C ALA A 130 12.38 8.73 -23.15
N LEU A 131 11.57 9.63 -22.57
CA LEU A 131 10.60 10.46 -23.27
C LEU A 131 10.75 11.94 -22.90
N SER A 132 11.92 12.52 -23.17
CA SER A 132 12.25 13.91 -22.84
C SER A 132 11.32 14.94 -23.50
N THR A 133 10.66 14.61 -24.60
CA THR A 133 9.66 15.46 -25.26
C THR A 133 8.44 15.77 -24.39
N ARG A 134 8.24 15.07 -23.27
CA ARG A 134 7.15 15.31 -22.33
C ARG A 134 7.50 16.37 -21.26
N GLU A 135 8.76 16.74 -21.16
CA GLU A 135 9.29 17.60 -20.10
C GLU A 135 9.01 19.10 -20.34
N GLN A 136 8.97 19.87 -19.28
CA GLN A 136 8.69 21.31 -19.32
C GLN A 136 9.69 22.10 -20.16
N HIS A 137 10.98 21.71 -20.17
CA HIS A 137 12.01 22.41 -20.95
C HIS A 137 11.79 22.28 -22.47
N ILE A 138 10.94 21.34 -22.92
CA ILE A 138 10.57 21.16 -24.33
C ILE A 138 9.14 21.65 -24.60
N ARG A 139 8.16 21.15 -23.81
CA ARG A 139 6.74 21.39 -24.05
C ARG A 139 6.16 22.58 -23.30
N ARG A 140 6.92 23.17 -22.38
CA ARG A 140 6.49 24.31 -21.56
C ARG A 140 5.19 24.00 -20.81
N GLU A 141 4.17 24.87 -20.94
CA GLU A 141 2.85 24.71 -20.31
C GLU A 141 2.07 23.45 -20.75
N LYS A 142 2.40 22.89 -21.90
CA LYS A 142 1.77 21.65 -22.42
C LYS A 142 2.47 20.37 -21.95
N ALA A 143 3.46 20.49 -21.05
CA ALA A 143 4.17 19.33 -20.54
C ALA A 143 3.23 18.43 -19.71
N THR A 144 3.34 17.12 -19.89
CA THR A 144 2.61 16.13 -19.09
C THR A 144 3.40 15.66 -17.88
N SER A 145 4.71 15.97 -17.81
CA SER A 145 5.60 15.59 -16.74
C SER A 145 6.02 16.81 -15.92
N ASN A 146 5.14 17.23 -14.99
CA ASN A 146 5.35 18.41 -14.15
C ASN A 146 5.64 18.06 -12.68
N ILE A 147 5.92 16.80 -12.40
CA ILE A 147 6.22 16.33 -11.04
C ILE A 147 7.68 16.63 -10.74
N CYS A 148 7.91 17.45 -9.72
CA CYS A 148 9.27 17.83 -9.32
C CYS A 148 9.95 16.75 -8.48
N THR A 149 9.28 16.26 -7.42
CA THR A 149 9.84 15.31 -6.45
C THR A 149 9.06 14.00 -6.46
N ALA A 150 9.78 12.89 -6.53
CA ALA A 150 9.26 11.55 -6.31
C ALA A 150 9.83 11.00 -5.00
N GLN A 151 9.11 10.08 -4.38
CA GLN A 151 9.49 9.43 -3.10
C GLN A 151 10.57 8.34 -3.35
N ALA A 152 11.78 8.78 -3.71
CA ALA A 152 12.85 7.88 -4.13
C ALA A 152 13.33 6.95 -3.00
N LEU A 153 13.54 7.47 -1.78
CA LEU A 153 14.02 6.67 -0.66
C LEU A 153 13.04 5.54 -0.32
N LEU A 154 11.76 5.86 -0.23
CA LEU A 154 10.73 4.87 0.10
C LEU A 154 10.49 3.87 -1.04
N ALA A 155 10.63 4.29 -2.28
CA ALA A 155 10.64 3.38 -3.43
C ALA A 155 11.83 2.42 -3.37
N ASN A 156 13.01 2.91 -2.96
CA ASN A 156 14.18 2.06 -2.75
C ASN A 156 13.97 1.10 -1.57
N LEU A 157 13.38 1.54 -0.46
CA LEU A 157 13.03 0.66 0.67
C LEU A 157 12.13 -0.49 0.22
N ALA A 158 11.05 -0.19 -0.51
CA ALA A 158 10.15 -1.22 -1.05
C ALA A 158 10.86 -2.17 -2.03
N GLY A 159 11.75 -1.63 -2.88
CA GLY A 159 12.58 -2.43 -3.77
C GLY A 159 13.55 -3.35 -3.02
N MET A 160 14.22 -2.83 -1.98
CA MET A 160 15.15 -3.62 -1.15
C MET A 160 14.43 -4.67 -0.30
N TYR A 161 13.20 -4.39 0.16
CA TYR A 161 12.34 -5.41 0.79
C TYR A 161 12.13 -6.60 -0.15
N ALA A 162 11.75 -6.35 -1.39
CA ALA A 162 11.59 -7.40 -2.40
C ALA A 162 12.91 -8.13 -2.70
N VAL A 163 14.04 -7.43 -2.72
CA VAL A 163 15.37 -8.04 -2.91
C VAL A 163 15.74 -8.95 -1.74
N TYR A 164 15.50 -8.50 -0.50
CA TYR A 164 15.87 -9.24 0.70
C TYR A 164 15.03 -10.50 0.88
N HIS A 165 13.72 -10.40 0.74
CA HIS A 165 12.80 -11.53 0.93
C HIS A 165 12.77 -12.47 -0.28
N GLY A 166 12.98 -11.95 -1.47
CA GLY A 166 12.84 -12.71 -2.71
C GLY A 166 11.42 -13.24 -2.97
N PRO A 167 11.20 -13.96 -4.06
CA PRO A 167 9.86 -14.48 -4.38
C PRO A 167 9.31 -15.40 -3.30
N GLU A 168 10.12 -16.31 -2.76
CA GLU A 168 9.70 -17.26 -1.73
C GLU A 168 9.43 -16.59 -0.38
N GLY A 169 10.21 -15.57 -0.03
CA GLY A 169 10.02 -14.81 1.21
C GLY A 169 8.71 -14.02 1.20
N VAL A 170 8.42 -13.28 0.12
CA VAL A 170 7.16 -12.52 0.03
C VAL A 170 5.94 -13.45 -0.07
N LYS A 171 6.05 -14.61 -0.73
CA LYS A 171 5.00 -15.64 -0.73
C LYS A 171 4.73 -16.18 0.67
N ARG A 172 5.78 -16.48 1.46
CA ARG A 172 5.60 -16.93 2.87
C ARG A 172 4.91 -15.86 3.72
N ILE A 173 5.28 -14.57 3.55
CA ILE A 173 4.65 -13.45 4.28
C ILE A 173 3.17 -13.35 3.90
N ALA A 174 2.83 -13.31 2.62
CA ALA A 174 1.46 -13.19 2.15
C ALA A 174 0.59 -14.39 2.59
N ASN A 175 1.11 -15.62 2.48
CA ASN A 175 0.42 -16.82 2.96
C ASN A 175 0.20 -16.81 4.47
N ARG A 176 1.19 -16.37 5.26
CA ARG A 176 1.04 -16.24 6.72
C ARG A 176 -0.06 -15.26 7.10
N ILE A 177 -0.10 -14.10 6.47
CA ILE A 177 -1.15 -13.10 6.68
C ILE A 177 -2.53 -13.70 6.39
N HIS A 178 -2.66 -14.34 5.22
CA HIS A 178 -3.91 -14.97 4.80
C HIS A 178 -4.32 -16.15 5.72
N ALA A 179 -3.36 -16.93 6.19
CA ALA A 179 -3.62 -18.03 7.13
C ALA A 179 -4.14 -17.53 8.47
N LEU A 180 -3.55 -16.46 9.04
CA LEU A 180 -4.04 -15.84 10.27
C LEU A 180 -5.48 -15.34 10.11
N ALA A 181 -5.77 -14.64 9.03
CA ALA A 181 -7.12 -14.16 8.72
C ALA A 181 -8.11 -15.32 8.57
N SER A 182 -7.72 -16.39 7.85
CA SER A 182 -8.58 -17.55 7.63
C SER A 182 -8.83 -18.33 8.93
N ALA A 183 -7.81 -18.56 9.77
CA ALA A 183 -7.95 -19.21 11.07
C ALA A 183 -8.91 -18.44 11.98
N PHE A 184 -8.78 -17.12 12.02
CA PHE A 184 -9.68 -16.27 12.79
C PHE A 184 -11.13 -16.35 12.27
N ALA A 185 -11.34 -16.26 10.97
CA ALA A 185 -12.66 -16.39 10.37
C ALA A 185 -13.31 -17.75 10.64
N ASP A 186 -12.53 -18.86 10.54
CA ASP A 186 -13.04 -20.21 10.80
C ASP A 186 -13.45 -20.37 12.27
N ALA A 187 -12.68 -19.85 13.21
CA ALA A 187 -13.01 -19.87 14.62
C ALA A 187 -14.32 -19.11 14.91
N LEU A 188 -14.47 -17.91 14.34
CA LEU A 188 -15.69 -17.10 14.49
C LEU A 188 -16.92 -17.76 13.89
N VAL A 189 -16.79 -18.37 12.70
CA VAL A 189 -17.88 -19.11 12.05
C VAL A 189 -18.28 -20.33 12.87
N SER A 190 -17.30 -21.05 13.44
CA SER A 190 -17.56 -22.20 14.32
C SER A 190 -18.35 -21.83 15.58
N ASP A 191 -18.22 -20.58 16.02
CA ASP A 191 -18.98 -20.01 17.13
C ASP A 191 -20.32 -19.36 16.72
N GLY A 192 -20.70 -19.50 15.46
CA GLY A 192 -21.97 -19.01 14.92
C GLY A 192 -21.99 -17.53 14.58
N LEU A 193 -20.83 -16.87 14.53
CA LEU A 193 -20.74 -15.50 14.06
C LEU A 193 -20.76 -15.45 12.51
N LYS A 194 -21.36 -14.39 11.98
CA LYS A 194 -21.51 -14.21 10.54
C LYS A 194 -20.35 -13.41 9.97
N VAL A 195 -19.39 -14.08 9.35
CA VAL A 195 -18.40 -13.45 8.48
C VAL A 195 -19.09 -13.04 7.19
N VAL A 196 -18.94 -11.76 6.79
CA VAL A 196 -19.72 -11.16 5.70
C VAL A 196 -19.27 -11.67 4.32
N HIS A 197 -17.97 -11.83 4.13
CA HIS A 197 -17.39 -12.26 2.86
C HIS A 197 -16.78 -13.65 3.00
N GLU A 198 -17.11 -14.54 2.06
CA GLU A 198 -16.54 -15.88 2.01
C GLU A 198 -15.11 -15.88 1.50
N THR A 199 -14.81 -14.97 0.57
CA THR A 199 -13.50 -14.79 -0.07
C THR A 199 -12.89 -13.46 0.36
N PHE A 200 -11.75 -13.51 1.02
CA PHE A 200 -11.01 -12.33 1.51
C PHE A 200 -9.50 -12.60 1.48
N PHE A 201 -8.68 -11.58 1.61
CA PHE A 201 -7.24 -11.73 1.72
C PHE A 201 -6.78 -11.66 3.19
N ASP A 202 -6.86 -10.49 3.81
CA ASP A 202 -6.34 -10.22 5.16
C ASP A 202 -7.33 -9.53 6.09
N THR A 203 -8.43 -9.04 5.55
CA THR A 203 -9.43 -8.26 6.28
C THR A 203 -10.73 -9.02 6.36
N ILE A 204 -11.27 -9.13 7.58
CA ILE A 204 -12.49 -9.87 7.87
C ILE A 204 -13.52 -8.89 8.41
N THR A 205 -14.70 -8.89 7.81
CA THR A 205 -15.86 -8.14 8.30
C THR A 205 -16.85 -9.12 8.93
N VAL A 206 -17.26 -8.84 10.16
CA VAL A 206 -18.23 -9.64 10.94
C VAL A 206 -19.49 -8.85 11.18
N ASP A 207 -20.65 -9.44 10.93
CA ASP A 207 -21.96 -8.87 11.18
C ASP A 207 -22.55 -9.45 12.48
N PHE A 208 -22.72 -8.60 13.48
CA PHE A 208 -23.24 -8.96 14.79
C PHE A 208 -24.77 -8.90 14.86
N GLY A 209 -25.43 -8.43 13.81
CA GLY A 209 -26.90 -8.34 13.70
C GLY A 209 -27.54 -7.25 14.56
N SER A 210 -26.80 -6.61 15.49
CA SER A 210 -27.28 -5.47 16.27
C SER A 210 -26.16 -4.48 16.57
N LYS A 211 -26.56 -3.23 16.78
CA LYS A 211 -25.63 -2.14 17.12
C LYS A 211 -24.99 -2.37 18.50
N GLU A 212 -25.76 -2.82 19.46
CA GLU A 212 -25.31 -3.04 20.83
C GLU A 212 -24.20 -4.07 20.92
N LYS A 213 -24.34 -5.20 20.19
CA LYS A 213 -23.29 -6.22 20.12
C LYS A 213 -22.03 -5.71 19.44
N ALA A 214 -22.19 -5.01 18.31
CA ALA A 214 -21.05 -4.45 17.61
C ALA A 214 -20.33 -3.37 18.44
N ASP A 215 -21.05 -2.56 19.24
CA ASP A 215 -20.45 -1.60 20.16
C ASP A 215 -19.70 -2.30 21.31
N GLN A 216 -20.23 -3.40 21.85
CA GLN A 216 -19.57 -4.20 22.89
C GLN A 216 -18.24 -4.78 22.38
N VAL A 217 -18.25 -5.38 21.18
CA VAL A 217 -17.04 -5.93 20.57
C VAL A 217 -15.99 -4.85 20.29
N PHE A 218 -16.43 -3.70 19.79
CA PHE A 218 -15.56 -2.58 19.53
C PHE A 218 -14.88 -2.06 20.81
N ALA A 219 -15.65 -1.94 21.90
CA ALA A 219 -15.14 -1.52 23.20
C ALA A 219 -14.19 -2.57 23.81
N ALA A 220 -14.53 -3.86 23.75
CA ALA A 220 -13.69 -4.94 24.27
C ALA A 220 -12.34 -5.03 23.53
N ALA A 221 -12.36 -4.85 22.21
CA ALA A 221 -11.12 -4.80 21.43
C ALA A 221 -10.26 -3.60 21.82
N LEU A 222 -10.87 -2.43 22.01
CA LEU A 222 -10.17 -1.22 22.44
C LEU A 222 -9.54 -1.38 23.84
N GLU A 223 -10.25 -2.00 24.79
CA GLU A 223 -9.71 -2.32 26.11
C GLU A 223 -8.52 -3.28 26.05
N SER A 224 -8.52 -4.17 25.06
CA SER A 224 -7.41 -5.10 24.79
C SER A 224 -6.28 -4.46 23.97
N GLY A 225 -6.37 -3.17 23.62
CA GLY A 225 -5.33 -2.44 22.87
C GLY A 225 -5.46 -2.49 21.35
N TYR A 226 -6.60 -2.94 20.81
CA TYR A 226 -6.83 -3.05 19.37
C TYR A 226 -7.80 -2.02 18.84
N ASN A 227 -7.39 -1.29 17.81
CA ASN A 227 -8.26 -0.41 17.04
C ASN A 227 -8.88 -1.17 15.87
N LEU A 228 -10.16 -1.41 15.94
CA LEU A 228 -10.93 -2.04 14.86
C LEU A 228 -11.59 -0.99 13.96
N ARG A 229 -12.02 -1.40 12.78
CA ARG A 229 -12.78 -0.55 11.88
C ARG A 229 -14.28 -0.78 12.04
N ARG A 230 -15.03 0.28 12.36
CA ARG A 230 -16.49 0.28 12.31
C ARG A 230 -16.93 0.40 10.84
N VAL A 231 -17.56 -0.63 10.29
CA VAL A 231 -18.04 -0.65 8.90
C VAL A 231 -19.38 0.04 8.79
N ASN A 232 -20.31 -0.34 9.69
CA ASN A 232 -21.63 0.25 9.87
C ASN A 232 -22.15 -0.06 11.28
N ASP A 233 -23.45 0.15 11.54
CA ASP A 233 -24.03 -0.03 12.86
C ASP A 233 -23.94 -1.47 13.40
N THR A 234 -23.93 -2.49 12.55
CA THR A 234 -23.89 -3.89 12.97
C THR A 234 -22.59 -4.61 12.65
N GLN A 235 -21.68 -3.98 11.89
CA GLN A 235 -20.52 -4.64 11.33
C GLN A 235 -19.21 -4.01 11.82
N VAL A 236 -18.27 -4.88 12.18
CA VAL A 236 -16.90 -4.53 12.58
C VAL A 236 -15.93 -5.33 11.75
N ALA A 237 -14.84 -4.68 11.32
CA ALA A 237 -13.77 -5.34 10.55
C ALA A 237 -12.45 -5.33 11.33
N ALA A 238 -11.73 -6.45 11.22
CA ALA A 238 -10.35 -6.65 11.67
C ALA A 238 -9.45 -6.96 10.48
N ALA A 239 -8.25 -6.38 10.45
CA ALA A 239 -7.26 -6.63 9.41
C ALA A 239 -5.97 -7.18 10.02
N PHE A 240 -5.39 -8.17 9.34
CA PHE A 240 -4.12 -8.79 9.72
C PHE A 240 -3.00 -8.33 8.79
N HIS A 241 -1.79 -8.32 9.31
CA HIS A 241 -0.62 -7.87 8.56
C HIS A 241 0.64 -8.66 8.97
N GLU A 242 1.77 -8.31 8.43
CA GLU A 242 3.03 -9.03 8.57
C GLU A 242 3.56 -9.12 10.00
N THR A 243 3.19 -8.19 10.88
CA THR A 243 3.59 -8.21 12.29
C THR A 243 2.54 -8.79 13.22
N SER A 244 1.35 -9.15 12.71
CA SER A 244 0.30 -9.83 13.49
C SER A 244 0.81 -11.17 14.02
N ALA A 245 0.56 -11.43 15.30
CA ALA A 245 0.99 -12.62 16.01
C ALA A 245 -0.21 -13.55 16.35
N TYR A 246 0.08 -14.73 16.86
CA TYR A 246 -0.96 -15.66 17.32
C TYR A 246 -1.74 -15.12 18.51
N GLU A 247 -1.04 -14.40 19.38
CA GLU A 247 -1.60 -13.74 20.55
C GLU A 247 -2.68 -12.73 20.16
N ASP A 248 -2.49 -11.98 19.05
CA ASP A 248 -3.48 -11.06 18.53
C ASP A 248 -4.77 -11.77 18.12
N LEU A 249 -4.67 -13.00 17.56
CA LEU A 249 -5.85 -13.80 17.22
C LEU A 249 -6.63 -14.18 18.48
N VAL A 250 -5.94 -14.58 19.56
CA VAL A 250 -6.55 -14.98 20.81
C VAL A 250 -7.29 -13.80 21.47
N ASP A 251 -6.65 -12.65 21.53
CA ASP A 251 -7.24 -11.45 22.14
C ASP A 251 -8.43 -10.93 21.33
N LEU A 252 -8.30 -10.88 20.00
CA LEU A 252 -9.42 -10.51 19.13
C LEU A 252 -10.56 -11.51 19.21
N TYR A 253 -10.26 -12.81 19.24
CA TYR A 253 -11.30 -13.84 19.40
C TYR A 253 -12.07 -13.65 20.71
N ARG A 254 -11.37 -13.38 21.82
CA ARG A 254 -12.00 -13.06 23.10
C ARG A 254 -12.88 -11.81 23.00
N ALA A 255 -12.41 -10.75 22.35
CA ALA A 255 -13.18 -9.52 22.15
C ALA A 255 -14.45 -9.76 21.31
N PHE A 256 -14.37 -10.62 20.27
CA PHE A 256 -15.47 -10.89 19.36
C PHE A 256 -16.52 -11.86 19.92
N THR A 257 -16.10 -12.82 20.75
CA THR A 257 -16.96 -13.92 21.23
C THR A 257 -17.28 -13.86 22.71
N GLY A 258 -16.50 -13.14 23.51
CA GLY A 258 -16.54 -13.17 24.98
C GLY A 258 -15.99 -14.46 25.59
N LYS A 259 -15.30 -15.33 24.83
CA LYS A 259 -14.77 -16.62 25.28
C LYS A 259 -13.27 -16.53 25.53
N ASP A 260 -12.77 -17.16 26.59
CA ASP A 260 -11.35 -17.13 26.95
C ASP A 260 -10.50 -18.14 26.17
N THR A 261 -11.12 -19.17 25.62
CA THR A 261 -10.42 -20.23 24.89
C THR A 261 -10.83 -20.25 23.43
N ALA A 262 -9.85 -20.02 22.55
CA ALA A 262 -10.00 -20.20 21.11
C ALA A 262 -9.38 -21.53 20.69
N THR A 263 -10.03 -22.23 19.77
CA THR A 263 -9.42 -23.35 19.06
C THR A 263 -9.20 -22.93 17.61
N PHE A 264 -7.94 -22.68 17.26
CA PHE A 264 -7.57 -22.43 15.87
C PHE A 264 -7.05 -23.73 15.25
N ALA A 265 -7.45 -23.99 14.01
CA ALA A 265 -7.00 -25.18 13.30
C ALA A 265 -5.51 -25.03 12.92
N ASP A 266 -4.74 -26.11 13.07
CA ASP A 266 -3.33 -26.15 12.64
C ASP A 266 -3.20 -26.15 11.10
N ASP A 267 -4.17 -26.75 10.40
CA ASP A 267 -4.22 -26.79 8.93
C ASP A 267 -5.40 -25.95 8.44
N VAL A 268 -5.13 -24.69 8.15
CA VAL A 268 -6.13 -23.72 7.73
C VAL A 268 -6.26 -23.72 6.21
N LYS A 269 -7.45 -24.06 5.73
CA LYS A 269 -7.77 -23.90 4.31
C LYS A 269 -7.93 -22.41 4.00
N GLY A 270 -7.11 -21.90 3.09
CA GLY A 270 -7.24 -20.51 2.62
C GLY A 270 -8.61 -20.21 2.02
N ARG A 271 -9.05 -18.98 2.19
CA ARG A 271 -10.37 -18.47 1.76
C ARG A 271 -10.34 -17.74 0.41
N LEU A 272 -9.20 -17.79 -0.31
CA LEU A 272 -9.10 -17.22 -1.66
C LEU A 272 -9.71 -18.19 -2.68
N ASN A 273 -10.46 -17.65 -3.64
CA ASN A 273 -10.98 -18.42 -4.76
C ASN A 273 -9.82 -18.95 -5.60
N ALA A 274 -9.80 -20.26 -5.86
CA ALA A 274 -8.75 -20.93 -6.62
C ALA A 274 -8.58 -20.36 -8.05
N GLU A 275 -9.67 -19.89 -8.67
CA GLU A 275 -9.63 -19.30 -10.00
C GLU A 275 -8.94 -17.91 -10.03
N LEU A 276 -8.85 -17.23 -8.88
CA LEU A 276 -8.19 -15.95 -8.74
C LEU A 276 -6.73 -16.07 -8.27
N LEU A 277 -6.28 -17.27 -7.92
CA LEU A 277 -4.90 -17.50 -7.49
C LEU A 277 -3.91 -17.25 -8.64
N ARG A 278 -2.82 -16.57 -8.32
CA ARG A 278 -1.71 -16.34 -9.23
C ARG A 278 -1.02 -17.64 -9.60
N GLN A 279 -0.77 -17.83 -10.89
CA GLN A 279 -0.08 -19.01 -11.42
C GLN A 279 1.31 -18.69 -11.99
N ASP A 280 1.58 -17.44 -12.30
CA ASP A 280 2.85 -17.00 -12.86
C ASP A 280 3.92 -16.75 -11.77
N ASP A 281 5.17 -16.86 -12.16
CA ASP A 281 6.31 -16.55 -11.31
C ASP A 281 6.49 -15.05 -11.14
N ILE A 282 6.75 -14.61 -9.91
CA ILE A 282 7.05 -13.23 -9.55
C ILE A 282 8.56 -13.04 -9.31
N LEU A 283 9.05 -11.80 -9.40
CA LEU A 283 10.41 -11.40 -9.03
C LEU A 283 11.48 -12.29 -9.69
N GLN A 284 11.34 -12.58 -10.97
CA GLN A 284 12.21 -13.53 -11.72
C GLN A 284 13.63 -13.01 -11.96
N HIS A 285 13.88 -11.69 -11.86
CA HIS A 285 15.21 -11.15 -12.08
C HIS A 285 16.20 -11.68 -11.02
N PRO A 286 17.43 -12.05 -11.39
CA PRO A 286 18.42 -12.66 -10.49
C PRO A 286 18.71 -11.87 -9.20
N VAL A 287 18.51 -10.54 -9.20
CA VAL A 287 18.70 -9.70 -8.01
C VAL A 287 17.79 -10.12 -6.85
N PHE A 288 16.58 -10.58 -7.14
CA PHE A 288 15.61 -11.01 -6.14
C PHE A 288 15.86 -12.42 -5.59
N ASN A 289 16.87 -13.11 -6.11
CA ASN A 289 17.21 -14.48 -5.77
C ASN A 289 18.62 -14.63 -5.20
N ARG A 290 19.21 -13.54 -4.66
CA ARG A 290 20.62 -13.57 -4.28
C ARG A 290 20.94 -12.99 -2.90
N TYR A 291 20.30 -11.93 -2.46
CA TYR A 291 20.74 -11.14 -1.30
C TYR A 291 19.78 -11.32 -0.11
N HIS A 292 19.75 -12.54 0.47
CA HIS A 292 18.76 -12.93 1.49
C HIS A 292 19.31 -12.96 2.92
N THR A 293 20.56 -12.55 3.11
CA THR A 293 21.18 -12.42 4.44
C THR A 293 21.59 -10.97 4.70
N GLU A 294 21.67 -10.57 5.96
CA GLU A 294 22.08 -9.21 6.36
C GLU A 294 23.42 -8.82 5.73
N HIS A 295 24.44 -9.70 5.80
CA HIS A 295 25.76 -9.42 5.26
C HIS A 295 25.77 -9.28 3.74
N GLU A 296 25.01 -10.07 3.03
CA GLU A 296 24.89 -9.95 1.58
C GLU A 296 24.17 -8.66 1.20
N MET A 297 23.10 -8.31 1.91
CA MET A 297 22.36 -7.07 1.68
C MET A 297 23.25 -5.85 1.97
N LEU A 298 23.99 -5.80 3.07
CA LEU A 298 24.93 -4.72 3.39
C LEU A 298 25.97 -4.55 2.28
N ARG A 299 26.58 -5.64 1.81
CA ARG A 299 27.54 -5.60 0.71
C ARG A 299 26.89 -5.15 -0.61
N TYR A 300 25.65 -5.55 -0.84
CA TYR A 300 24.93 -5.13 -2.04
C TYR A 300 24.59 -3.63 -2.00
N LEU A 301 24.11 -3.11 -0.87
CA LEU A 301 23.87 -1.68 -0.66
C LEU A 301 25.16 -0.88 -0.86
N LYS A 302 26.29 -1.33 -0.28
CA LYS A 302 27.60 -0.69 -0.49
C LYS A 302 28.04 -0.71 -1.95
N LYS A 303 27.82 -1.81 -2.65
CA LYS A 303 28.11 -1.91 -4.09
C LYS A 303 27.30 -0.92 -4.92
N LEU A 304 26.04 -0.66 -4.55
CA LEU A 304 25.19 0.33 -5.22
C LEU A 304 25.66 1.75 -4.91
N GLU A 305 25.97 2.04 -3.64
CA GLU A 305 26.54 3.31 -3.21
C GLU A 305 27.83 3.66 -3.97
N ASP A 306 28.71 2.67 -4.19
CA ASP A 306 30.00 2.87 -4.84
C ASP A 306 29.92 3.08 -6.37
N ARG A 307 28.75 2.88 -6.97
CA ARG A 307 28.56 3.08 -8.42
C ARG A 307 28.43 4.53 -8.83
N ASP A 308 28.04 5.39 -7.92
CA ASP A 308 27.79 6.79 -8.19
C ASP A 308 28.27 7.66 -7.04
N LEU A 309 27.94 8.93 -7.05
CA LEU A 309 28.28 9.88 -6.02
C LEU A 309 27.54 9.54 -4.73
N ALA A 310 28.28 9.38 -3.64
CA ALA A 310 27.74 9.16 -2.32
C ALA A 310 28.01 10.36 -1.42
N MET A 311 27.06 10.67 -0.52
CA MET A 311 27.12 11.85 0.34
C MET A 311 28.33 11.88 1.28
N ASN A 312 28.82 10.71 1.67
CA ASN A 312 29.99 10.56 2.56
C ASN A 312 31.34 10.85 1.85
N ARG A 313 31.35 11.06 0.54
CA ARG A 313 32.59 11.29 -0.26
C ARG A 313 32.41 12.30 -1.39
N SER A 314 31.30 13.02 -1.44
CA SER A 314 31.08 14.01 -2.49
C SER A 314 31.01 15.44 -1.92
N MET A 315 31.40 16.39 -2.74
CA MET A 315 31.27 17.82 -2.45
C MET A 315 30.30 18.50 -3.41
N ILE A 316 29.39 17.75 -4.01
CA ILE A 316 28.41 18.29 -4.95
C ILE A 316 27.33 19.08 -4.19
N SER A 317 27.14 20.32 -4.62
CA SER A 317 25.98 21.11 -4.27
C SER A 317 24.74 20.53 -4.92
N LEU A 318 23.81 20.03 -4.11
CA LEU A 318 22.55 19.43 -4.58
C LEU A 318 21.43 20.46 -4.53
N GLY A 319 20.72 20.64 -5.63
CA GLY A 319 19.54 21.50 -5.71
C GLY A 319 18.32 20.99 -4.92
N SER A 320 18.37 19.74 -4.43
CA SER A 320 17.28 19.07 -3.72
C SER A 320 17.36 19.20 -2.20
N CYS A 321 17.98 20.24 -1.68
CA CYS A 321 18.04 20.53 -0.26
C CYS A 321 19.08 19.73 0.54
N THR A 322 19.38 20.25 1.69
CA THR A 322 20.39 19.77 2.64
C THR A 322 19.96 18.58 3.49
N MET A 323 18.74 18.07 3.31
CA MET A 323 18.19 16.99 4.13
C MET A 323 19.05 15.70 4.18
N LYS A 324 19.96 15.54 3.23
CA LYS A 324 20.90 14.44 3.18
C LYS A 324 22.08 14.58 4.13
N LEU A 325 22.23 15.73 4.75
CA LEU A 325 23.32 16.06 5.67
C LEU A 325 22.91 16.03 7.15
N ASN A 326 21.72 15.49 7.46
CA ASN A 326 21.26 15.33 8.82
C ASN A 326 22.19 14.38 9.59
N ALA A 327 22.48 14.72 10.84
CA ALA A 327 23.21 13.82 11.72
C ALA A 327 22.42 12.53 11.97
N THR A 328 23.12 11.44 12.17
CA THR A 328 22.48 10.14 12.52
C THR A 328 21.56 10.28 13.73
N ALA A 329 21.97 11.06 14.75
CA ALA A 329 21.16 11.31 15.93
C ALA A 329 19.82 12.03 15.64
N GLU A 330 19.77 12.88 14.61
CA GLU A 330 18.54 13.55 14.19
C GLU A 330 17.60 12.58 13.46
N MET A 331 18.14 11.53 12.83
CA MET A 331 17.38 10.54 12.10
C MET A 331 16.89 9.37 12.98
N LEU A 332 17.54 9.12 14.12
CA LEU A 332 17.17 8.00 15.01
C LEU A 332 15.70 7.97 15.42
N PRO A 333 15.07 9.10 15.82
CA PRO A 333 13.66 9.10 16.24
C PRO A 333 12.68 8.55 15.20
N ILE A 334 12.96 8.66 13.91
CA ILE A 334 12.08 8.13 12.85
C ILE A 334 12.07 6.59 12.80
N THR A 335 12.92 5.92 13.58
CA THR A 335 12.94 4.45 13.70
C THR A 335 12.26 3.96 14.98
N TRP A 336 11.85 4.85 15.88
CA TRP A 336 11.17 4.46 17.11
C TRP A 336 9.72 4.07 16.85
N ALA A 337 9.26 3.01 17.53
CA ALA A 337 7.91 2.48 17.37
C ALA A 337 6.82 3.54 17.63
N GLU A 338 7.06 4.44 18.56
CA GLU A 338 6.17 5.55 18.90
C GLU A 338 5.92 6.52 17.73
N PHE A 339 6.84 6.55 16.75
CA PHE A 339 6.68 7.33 15.51
C PHE A 339 6.31 6.46 14.31
N THR A 340 6.85 5.23 14.23
CA THR A 340 6.70 4.40 13.04
C THR A 340 5.38 3.65 13.01
N ASP A 341 4.85 3.24 14.16
CA ASP A 341 3.77 2.25 14.23
C ASP A 341 2.38 2.87 14.40
N ILE A 342 2.29 4.19 14.48
CA ILE A 342 1.00 4.88 14.60
C ILE A 342 0.30 4.94 13.25
N HIS A 343 -0.93 4.40 13.22
CA HIS A 343 -1.79 4.46 12.05
C HIS A 343 -2.34 5.88 11.84
N PRO A 344 -2.45 6.40 10.59
CA PRO A 344 -2.95 7.76 10.32
C PRO A 344 -4.40 8.01 10.77
N TYR A 345 -5.20 6.97 10.93
CA TYR A 345 -6.57 7.04 11.47
C TYR A 345 -6.68 6.59 12.92
N ALA A 346 -5.56 6.53 13.65
CA ALA A 346 -5.62 6.28 15.09
C ALA A 346 -6.54 7.31 15.77
N PRO A 347 -7.31 6.94 16.81
CA PRO A 347 -8.11 7.87 17.58
C PRO A 347 -7.31 9.07 18.09
N LYS A 348 -7.91 10.24 18.14
CA LYS A 348 -7.21 11.49 18.46
C LYS A 348 -6.56 11.50 19.84
N ASP A 349 -7.13 10.81 20.78
CA ASP A 349 -6.62 10.64 22.15
C ASP A 349 -5.38 9.74 22.18
N GLN A 350 -5.26 8.80 21.25
CA GLN A 350 -4.08 7.94 21.09
C GLN A 350 -2.93 8.61 20.33
N ALA A 351 -3.16 9.75 19.68
CA ALA A 351 -2.17 10.49 18.90
C ALA A 351 -1.85 11.87 19.50
N ALA A 352 -1.96 12.02 20.84
CA ALA A 352 -1.74 13.29 21.52
C ALA A 352 -0.33 13.84 21.31
N GLY A 353 0.72 13.01 21.37
CA GLY A 353 2.10 13.39 21.15
C GLY A 353 2.35 13.95 19.73
N TYR A 354 1.77 13.32 18.70
CA TYR A 354 1.85 13.87 17.34
C TYR A 354 1.19 15.24 17.20
N ARG A 355 0.07 15.46 17.88
CA ARG A 355 -0.59 16.79 17.86
C ARG A 355 0.23 17.84 18.56
N GLU A 356 0.86 17.50 19.68
CA GLU A 356 1.79 18.40 20.38
C GLU A 356 2.98 18.77 19.49
N LEU A 357 3.63 17.76 18.87
CA LEU A 357 4.71 17.96 17.93
C LEU A 357 4.34 18.91 16.78
N LEU A 358 3.19 18.71 16.16
CA LEU A 358 2.71 19.55 15.07
C LEU A 358 2.40 20.97 15.55
N THR A 359 1.76 21.12 16.70
CA THR A 359 1.45 22.43 17.29
C THR A 359 2.71 23.22 17.63
N ASP A 360 3.71 22.57 18.20
CA ASP A 360 5.00 23.20 18.51
C ASP A 360 5.72 23.64 17.25
N MET A 361 5.70 22.80 16.21
CA MET A 361 6.29 23.16 14.91
C MET A 361 5.56 24.36 14.28
N GLU A 362 4.22 24.34 14.25
CA GLU A 362 3.42 25.47 13.74
C GLU A 362 3.71 26.77 14.49
N ASN A 363 3.77 26.72 15.83
CA ASN A 363 4.08 27.88 16.66
C ASN A 363 5.49 28.42 16.41
N SER A 364 6.47 27.53 16.28
CA SER A 364 7.84 27.90 15.97
C SER A 364 7.94 28.58 14.59
N LEU A 365 7.29 28.01 13.59
CA LEU A 365 7.25 28.58 12.24
C LEU A 365 6.51 29.92 12.19
N LYS A 366 5.41 30.09 12.92
CA LYS A 366 4.73 31.41 13.08
C LYS A 366 5.67 32.43 13.67
N ALA A 367 6.40 32.07 14.72
CA ALA A 367 7.35 33.01 15.38
C ALA A 367 8.50 33.42 14.45
N ILE A 368 9.01 32.49 13.63
CA ILE A 368 10.11 32.76 12.68
C ILE A 368 9.64 33.60 11.49
N THR A 369 8.48 33.30 10.94
CA THR A 369 8.00 33.87 9.68
C THR A 369 7.12 35.10 9.86
N GLY A 370 6.51 35.27 11.04
CA GLY A 370 5.56 36.37 11.33
C GLY A 370 4.16 36.14 10.68
N PHE A 371 3.86 34.97 10.17
CA PHE A 371 2.52 34.64 9.66
C PHE A 371 1.56 34.26 10.79
N ASP A 372 0.29 34.56 10.62
CA ASP A 372 -0.77 34.25 11.60
C ASP A 372 -1.07 32.74 11.67
N ALA A 373 -0.90 32.04 10.56
CA ALA A 373 -1.16 30.60 10.45
C ALA A 373 -0.16 29.91 9.51
N ILE A 374 0.18 28.69 9.86
CA ILE A 374 1.01 27.76 9.06
C ILE A 374 0.22 26.44 8.92
N SER A 375 0.29 25.80 7.76
CA SER A 375 -0.31 24.47 7.52
C SER A 375 0.64 23.58 6.71
#